data_d4e9e839eecec29463bcd238aae65a6f
#
_entry.id   d4e9e839eecec29463bcd238aae65a6f
#
_cell.length_a   1.000
_cell.length_b   1.000
_cell.length_c   1.000
_cell.angle_alpha   90.00
_cell.angle_beta   90.00
_cell.angle_gamma   90.00
#
_symmetry.space_group_name_H-M   'P 1'
#
loop_
_entity.id
_entity.type
_entity.pdbx_description
1 polymer ?
#
loop_
_entity_poly.entity_id
_entity_poly.type
_entity_poly.pdbx_seq_one_letter_code
_entity_poly.pdbx_strand_id
1 'polypeptide(L)'
;MKKNLFAALGILMLVTIFFSPSAFALGFGASADYWIPTFEGDLRVDGNGVTGTEINLKDDLGISNENIAGAEAYFGIGNHEITVAYSQVNLSGAKTLNTEIKFNGETYDVADHVESELNTSMIDLEYQYKLLNFKNILAGLSFGIIAKVKYFDGDVRLNSSSDDTKEDIHLPIPMIGVGAKISLLANILEARAKVTGMGYSGDFFYDAMADLSLTPIPFLNIHGGYRAMYVKTDSISDVYAKMDFYGPYVGLLISF
;
A
#
# COMPACT_ATOMS: atom_id res chain seq x y z
N MET A 1 -10.82 -19.45 24.62
CA MET A 1 -9.76 -18.86 25.46
C MET A 1 -8.72 -18.05 24.68
N LYS A 2 -8.31 -18.42 23.44
CA LYS A 2 -7.29 -17.65 22.67
C LYS A 2 -7.73 -16.25 22.23
N LYS A 3 -9.01 -16.03 21.86
CA LYS A 3 -9.53 -14.70 21.41
C LYS A 3 -9.47 -13.62 22.50
N ASN A 4 -9.61 -13.99 23.77
CA ASN A 4 -9.59 -13.01 24.88
C ASN A 4 -8.16 -12.61 25.29
N LEU A 5 -7.15 -13.43 24.93
CA LEU A 5 -5.75 -13.15 25.24
C LEU A 5 -5.19 -12.03 24.35
N PHE A 6 -5.54 -12.01 23.07
CA PHE A 6 -5.12 -10.94 22.14
C PHE A 6 -5.80 -9.60 22.44
N ALA A 7 -7.07 -9.62 22.84
CA ALA A 7 -7.78 -8.42 23.28
C ALA A 7 -7.18 -7.87 24.58
N ALA A 8 -6.83 -8.72 25.55
CA ALA A 8 -6.19 -8.33 26.81
C ALA A 8 -4.76 -7.79 26.58
N LEU A 9 -3.99 -8.37 25.65
CA LEU A 9 -2.64 -7.90 25.29
C LEU A 9 -2.71 -6.52 24.61
N GLY A 10 -3.68 -6.31 23.71
CA GLY A 10 -3.91 -5.03 23.04
C GLY A 10 -4.30 -3.92 24.03
N ILE A 11 -5.16 -4.23 24.99
CA ILE A 11 -5.59 -3.28 26.04
C ILE A 11 -4.44 -2.99 27.00
N LEU A 12 -3.63 -3.99 27.38
CA LEU A 12 -2.47 -3.80 28.26
C LEU A 12 -1.39 -2.94 27.59
N MET A 13 -1.19 -3.08 26.28
CA MET A 13 -0.26 -2.26 25.50
C MET A 13 -0.74 -0.81 25.38
N LEU A 14 -2.05 -0.58 25.28
CA LEU A 14 -2.64 0.77 25.28
C LEU A 14 -2.50 1.46 26.65
N VAL A 15 -2.65 0.73 27.75
CA VAL A 15 -2.63 1.30 29.11
C VAL A 15 -1.23 1.71 29.57
N THR A 16 -0.17 1.04 29.11
CA THR A 16 1.22 1.41 29.47
C THR A 16 1.71 2.70 28.80
N ILE A 17 1.04 3.18 27.77
CA ILE A 17 1.39 4.43 27.05
C ILE A 17 0.99 5.67 27.87
N PHE A 18 0.05 5.56 28.82
CA PHE A 18 -0.52 6.71 29.54
C PHE A 18 0.18 7.11 30.85
N PHE A 19 1.25 6.45 31.29
CA PHE A 19 1.83 6.68 32.62
C PHE A 19 3.25 7.23 32.66
N SER A 20 3.69 8.03 31.70
CA SER A 20 4.97 8.77 31.82
C SER A 20 4.70 10.26 31.88
N PRO A 21 5.10 10.97 32.97
CA PRO A 21 4.89 12.41 33.11
C PRO A 21 5.99 13.20 32.36
N SER A 22 6.09 13.03 31.07
CA SER A 22 6.85 13.93 30.21
C SER A 22 5.84 14.73 29.40
N ALA A 23 6.07 16.03 29.21
CA ALA A 23 5.28 16.81 28.26
C ALA A 23 5.47 16.23 26.85
N PHE A 24 4.66 15.25 26.50
CA PHE A 24 4.70 14.63 25.18
C PHE A 24 4.21 15.65 24.15
N ALA A 25 5.06 15.98 23.19
CA ALA A 25 4.61 16.71 22.02
C ALA A 25 3.57 15.85 21.30
N LEU A 26 2.32 16.27 21.37
CA LEU A 26 1.21 15.69 20.63
C LEU A 26 1.28 16.25 19.19
N GLY A 27 1.14 15.38 18.20
CA GLY A 27 1.01 15.79 16.82
C GLY A 27 -0.05 14.94 16.12
N PHE A 28 -0.87 15.54 15.30
CA PHE A 28 -1.81 14.81 14.48
C PHE A 28 -2.01 15.54 13.14
N GLY A 29 -2.43 14.81 12.15
CA GLY A 29 -2.70 15.38 10.84
C GLY A 29 -3.43 14.42 9.93
N ALA A 30 -3.88 14.97 8.80
CA ALA A 30 -4.50 14.19 7.74
C ALA A 30 -4.05 14.72 6.38
N SER A 31 -3.79 13.81 5.44
CA SER A 31 -3.44 14.14 4.06
C SER A 31 -4.42 13.54 3.07
N ALA A 32 -4.44 14.15 1.89
CA ALA A 32 -5.01 13.59 0.68
C ALA A 32 -3.92 13.58 -0.39
N ASP A 33 -3.76 12.44 -1.05
CA ASP A 33 -2.67 12.18 -1.97
C ASP A 33 -3.22 11.72 -3.32
N TYR A 34 -2.53 12.11 -4.39
CA TYR A 34 -2.81 11.70 -5.75
C TYR A 34 -1.55 11.10 -6.36
N TRP A 35 -1.54 9.78 -6.54
CA TRP A 35 -0.43 9.03 -7.08
C TRP A 35 -0.69 8.72 -8.56
N ILE A 36 0.34 8.91 -9.40
CA ILE A 36 0.33 8.72 -10.85
C ILE A 36 1.30 7.58 -11.18
N PRO A 37 0.92 6.32 -10.92
CA PRO A 37 1.82 5.20 -11.11
C PRO A 37 1.87 4.75 -12.58
N THR A 38 3.02 4.22 -12.98
CA THR A 38 3.10 3.22 -14.02
C THR A 38 2.81 1.88 -13.39
N PHE A 39 1.96 1.09 -14.01
CA PHE A 39 1.61 -0.26 -13.59
C PHE A 39 2.17 -1.29 -14.57
N GLU A 40 2.76 -2.34 -14.04
CA GLU A 40 3.15 -3.54 -14.79
C GLU A 40 2.74 -4.75 -13.95
N GLY A 41 2.23 -5.82 -14.59
CA GLY A 41 1.80 -6.96 -13.81
C GLY A 41 1.53 -8.20 -14.61
N ASP A 42 1.82 -9.34 -13.98
CA ASP A 42 1.49 -10.69 -14.44
C ASP A 42 0.60 -11.35 -13.38
N LEU A 43 -0.42 -12.05 -13.84
CA LEU A 43 -1.40 -12.75 -13.01
C LEU A 43 -1.65 -14.14 -13.54
N ARG A 44 -1.75 -15.13 -12.65
CA ARG A 44 -2.28 -16.46 -12.95
C ARG A 44 -3.20 -16.88 -11.80
N VAL A 45 -4.35 -17.39 -12.15
CA VAL A 45 -5.31 -17.96 -11.18
C VAL A 45 -5.60 -19.38 -11.61
N ASP A 46 -5.19 -20.32 -10.76
CA ASP A 46 -5.47 -21.74 -10.92
C ASP A 46 -6.89 -22.01 -10.37
N GLY A 47 -7.59 -22.99 -10.94
CA GLY A 47 -8.94 -23.32 -10.45
C GLY A 47 -9.39 -24.68 -10.94
N ASN A 48 -10.29 -25.35 -10.18
CA ASN A 48 -10.85 -26.66 -10.52
C ASN A 48 -9.80 -27.75 -10.85
N GLY A 49 -8.57 -27.63 -10.28
CA GLY A 49 -7.46 -28.56 -10.58
C GLY A 49 -6.78 -28.28 -11.92
N VAL A 50 -7.09 -27.18 -12.58
CA VAL A 50 -6.46 -26.73 -13.84
C VAL A 50 -5.49 -25.61 -13.50
N THR A 51 -4.25 -25.73 -14.00
CA THR A 51 -3.27 -24.65 -13.92
C THR A 51 -3.68 -23.53 -14.88
N GLY A 52 -3.81 -22.32 -14.37
CA GLY A 52 -4.12 -21.12 -15.14
C GLY A 52 -2.99 -20.71 -16.08
N THR A 53 -3.30 -19.85 -17.01
CA THR A 53 -2.32 -19.20 -17.88
C THR A 53 -1.69 -18.03 -17.12
N GLU A 54 -0.37 -17.85 -17.22
CA GLU A 54 0.28 -16.61 -16.79
C GLU A 54 -0.06 -15.50 -17.79
N ILE A 55 -0.81 -14.51 -17.36
CA ILE A 55 -1.41 -13.45 -18.16
C ILE A 55 -0.66 -12.16 -17.86
N ASN A 56 -0.10 -11.52 -18.88
CA ASN A 56 0.38 -10.16 -18.75
C ASN A 56 -0.80 -9.19 -18.81
N LEU A 57 -1.06 -8.49 -17.71
CA LEU A 57 -2.26 -7.67 -17.53
C LEU A 57 -2.36 -6.55 -18.57
N LYS A 58 -1.23 -5.99 -19.00
CA LYS A 58 -1.18 -4.94 -20.00
C LYS A 58 -1.23 -5.47 -21.43
N ASP A 59 -0.37 -6.46 -21.72
CA ASP A 59 -0.19 -6.94 -23.09
C ASP A 59 -1.28 -7.92 -23.52
N ASP A 60 -1.83 -8.74 -22.60
CA ASP A 60 -2.85 -9.73 -22.92
C ASP A 60 -4.27 -9.23 -22.68
N LEU A 61 -4.50 -8.40 -21.66
CA LEU A 61 -5.81 -7.90 -21.28
C LEU A 61 -6.04 -6.42 -21.61
N GLY A 62 -5.01 -5.67 -22.02
CA GLY A 62 -5.13 -4.25 -22.35
C GLY A 62 -5.37 -3.35 -21.15
N ILE A 63 -5.03 -3.80 -19.94
CA ILE A 63 -5.16 -2.99 -18.73
C ILE A 63 -4.27 -1.75 -18.83
N SER A 64 -4.85 -0.59 -18.57
CA SER A 64 -4.17 0.69 -18.64
C SER A 64 -3.71 1.19 -17.27
N ASN A 65 -2.77 2.14 -17.26
CA ASN A 65 -2.37 2.83 -16.05
C ASN A 65 -3.51 3.72 -15.54
N GLU A 66 -3.81 3.61 -14.24
CA GLU A 66 -4.80 4.43 -13.58
C GLU A 66 -4.17 5.20 -12.42
N ASN A 67 -4.68 6.40 -12.20
CA ASN A 67 -4.23 7.23 -11.09
C ASN A 67 -4.94 6.81 -9.80
N ILE A 68 -4.22 6.86 -8.69
CA ILE A 68 -4.67 6.36 -7.40
C ILE A 68 -4.84 7.54 -6.45
N ALA A 69 -6.08 7.79 -6.03
CA ALA A 69 -6.36 8.71 -4.94
C ALA A 69 -6.25 8.00 -3.59
N GLY A 70 -5.71 8.69 -2.60
CA GLY A 70 -5.55 8.17 -1.25
C GLY A 70 -5.77 9.24 -0.19
N ALA A 71 -5.94 8.77 1.04
CA ALA A 71 -6.00 9.61 2.23
C ALA A 71 -5.24 8.93 3.36
N GLU A 72 -4.58 9.72 4.20
CA GLU A 72 -3.83 9.27 5.36
C GLU A 72 -4.20 10.12 6.57
N ALA A 73 -4.27 9.53 7.75
CA ALA A 73 -4.34 10.24 9.02
C ALA A 73 -3.30 9.67 9.97
N TYR A 74 -2.62 10.56 10.70
CA TYR A 74 -1.65 10.13 11.69
C TYR A 74 -1.88 10.78 13.04
N PHE A 75 -1.44 10.08 14.08
CA PHE A 75 -1.40 10.54 15.44
C PHE A 75 -0.05 10.18 16.07
N GLY A 76 0.63 11.19 16.62
CA GLY A 76 1.94 11.04 17.24
C GLY A 76 1.97 11.52 18.68
N ILE A 77 2.66 10.78 19.54
CA ILE A 77 2.94 11.16 20.92
C ILE A 77 4.38 10.81 21.30
N GLY A 78 5.19 11.82 21.56
CA GLY A 78 6.62 11.63 21.84
C GLY A 78 7.36 11.01 20.66
N ASN A 79 7.87 9.78 20.84
CA ASN A 79 8.55 9.02 19.80
C ASN A 79 7.64 8.01 19.06
N HIS A 80 6.38 7.93 19.44
CA HIS A 80 5.41 6.99 18.86
C HIS A 80 4.54 7.70 17.84
N GLU A 81 4.25 7.04 16.74
CA GLU A 81 3.36 7.52 15.68
C GLU A 81 2.53 6.35 15.14
N ILE A 82 1.24 6.54 15.03
CA ILE A 82 0.32 5.61 14.38
C ILE A 82 -0.25 6.31 13.16
N THR A 83 -0.27 5.62 12.03
CA THR A 83 -0.82 6.10 10.78
C THR A 83 -1.84 5.11 10.24
N VAL A 84 -2.96 5.61 9.75
CA VAL A 84 -3.95 4.86 8.99
C VAL A 84 -4.05 5.51 7.62
N ALA A 85 -3.94 4.70 6.56
CA ALA A 85 -4.10 5.18 5.20
C ALA A 85 -5.11 4.31 4.44
N TYR A 86 -5.78 4.93 3.47
CA TYR A 86 -6.70 4.29 2.54
C TYR A 86 -6.39 4.75 1.12
N SER A 87 -6.37 3.82 0.18
CA SER A 87 -6.32 4.14 -1.24
C SER A 87 -7.06 3.07 -2.04
N GLN A 88 -7.51 3.43 -3.25
CA GLN A 88 -8.26 2.55 -4.12
C GLN A 88 -7.60 2.46 -5.49
N VAL A 89 -7.39 1.23 -5.96
CA VAL A 89 -6.89 0.89 -7.29
C VAL A 89 -8.05 0.30 -8.08
N ASN A 90 -8.37 0.91 -9.21
CA ASN A 90 -9.40 0.41 -10.15
C ASN A 90 -8.74 0.34 -11.52
N LEU A 91 -8.32 -0.85 -11.91
CA LEU A 91 -7.70 -1.08 -13.22
C LEU A 91 -8.72 -1.78 -14.11
N SER A 92 -8.79 -1.36 -15.37
CA SER A 92 -9.66 -1.98 -16.35
C SER A 92 -8.98 -2.09 -17.71
N GLY A 93 -9.39 -3.07 -18.49
CA GLY A 93 -8.93 -3.29 -19.84
C GLY A 93 -9.95 -4.04 -20.67
N ALA A 94 -9.85 -3.91 -21.99
CA ALA A 94 -10.64 -4.68 -22.93
C ALA A 94 -9.77 -5.04 -24.13
N LYS A 95 -9.72 -6.33 -24.47
CA LYS A 95 -8.90 -6.82 -25.57
C LYS A 95 -9.47 -8.07 -26.22
N THR A 96 -9.25 -8.21 -27.52
CA THR A 96 -9.49 -9.47 -28.22
C THR A 96 -8.25 -10.35 -28.07
N LEU A 97 -8.44 -11.57 -27.58
CA LEU A 97 -7.37 -12.49 -27.26
C LEU A 97 -6.67 -12.99 -28.52
N ASN A 98 -5.34 -13.02 -28.48
CA ASN A 98 -4.51 -13.60 -29.51
C ASN A 98 -4.11 -15.06 -29.21
N THR A 99 -4.27 -15.48 -27.95
CA THR A 99 -3.96 -16.82 -27.43
C THR A 99 -5.06 -17.26 -26.49
N GLU A 100 -5.26 -18.58 -26.33
CA GLU A 100 -6.14 -19.15 -25.32
C GLU A 100 -5.65 -18.79 -23.91
N ILE A 101 -6.56 -18.37 -23.02
CA ILE A 101 -6.31 -18.07 -21.63
C ILE A 101 -7.14 -18.98 -20.73
N LYS A 102 -6.49 -19.57 -19.72
CA LYS A 102 -7.15 -20.31 -18.62
C LYS A 102 -7.10 -19.48 -17.37
N PHE A 103 -8.25 -19.19 -16.79
CA PHE A 103 -8.38 -18.38 -15.60
C PHE A 103 -9.44 -18.97 -14.67
N ASN A 104 -9.05 -19.28 -13.42
CA ASN A 104 -9.91 -19.85 -12.39
C ASN A 104 -10.73 -21.09 -12.84
N GLY A 105 -10.10 -21.94 -13.67
CA GLY A 105 -10.71 -23.17 -14.19
C GLY A 105 -11.55 -23.04 -15.46
N GLU A 106 -11.82 -21.81 -15.90
CA GLU A 106 -12.50 -21.53 -17.19
C GLU A 106 -11.49 -21.25 -18.31
N THR A 107 -11.92 -21.45 -19.56
CA THR A 107 -11.09 -21.27 -20.75
C THR A 107 -11.70 -20.21 -21.66
N TYR A 108 -10.92 -19.19 -21.97
CA TYR A 108 -11.25 -18.13 -22.91
C TYR A 108 -10.51 -18.39 -24.22
N ASP A 109 -11.24 -18.53 -25.31
CA ASP A 109 -10.71 -18.94 -26.60
C ASP A 109 -10.02 -17.79 -27.35
N VAL A 110 -9.21 -18.18 -28.35
CA VAL A 110 -8.62 -17.24 -29.31
C VAL A 110 -9.73 -16.49 -30.04
N ALA A 111 -9.57 -15.18 -30.21
CA ALA A 111 -10.50 -14.24 -30.81
C ALA A 111 -11.69 -13.85 -29.88
N ASP A 112 -11.79 -14.36 -28.66
CA ASP A 112 -12.74 -13.84 -27.68
C ASP A 112 -12.40 -12.38 -27.34
N HIS A 113 -13.44 -11.56 -27.25
CA HIS A 113 -13.32 -10.21 -26.70
C HIS A 113 -13.53 -10.28 -25.18
N VAL A 114 -12.47 -9.99 -24.42
CA VAL A 114 -12.47 -10.08 -22.97
C VAL A 114 -12.37 -8.68 -22.37
N GLU A 115 -13.29 -8.39 -21.46
CA GLU A 115 -13.22 -7.24 -20.55
C GLU A 115 -12.65 -7.72 -19.21
N SER A 116 -11.69 -6.98 -18.67
CA SER A 116 -10.99 -7.29 -17.44
C SER A 116 -11.05 -6.14 -16.46
N GLU A 117 -11.27 -6.45 -15.18
CA GLU A 117 -11.30 -5.49 -14.08
C GLU A 117 -10.48 -6.02 -12.90
N LEU A 118 -9.71 -5.14 -12.28
CA LEU A 118 -9.04 -5.36 -11.01
C LEU A 118 -9.36 -4.17 -10.09
N ASN A 119 -10.27 -4.40 -9.16
CA ASN A 119 -10.72 -3.40 -8.20
C ASN A 119 -10.22 -3.77 -6.81
N THR A 120 -9.41 -2.92 -6.19
CA THR A 120 -8.82 -3.22 -4.90
C THR A 120 -8.73 -1.98 -4.02
N SER A 121 -9.26 -2.08 -2.82
CA SER A 121 -9.03 -1.14 -1.73
C SER A 121 -7.79 -1.56 -0.94
N MET A 122 -6.91 -0.61 -0.65
CA MET A 122 -5.74 -0.79 0.20
C MET A 122 -5.93 -0.02 1.50
N ILE A 123 -5.86 -0.72 2.63
CA ILE A 123 -5.92 -0.13 3.97
C ILE A 123 -4.59 -0.41 4.66
N ASP A 124 -3.90 0.64 5.08
CA ASP A 124 -2.64 0.55 5.83
C ASP A 124 -2.86 0.92 7.29
N LEU A 125 -2.36 0.08 8.20
CA LEU A 125 -2.17 0.43 9.61
C LEU A 125 -0.67 0.36 9.88
N GLU A 126 -0.07 1.50 10.21
CA GLU A 126 1.36 1.65 10.43
C GLU A 126 1.62 2.16 11.85
N TYR A 127 2.60 1.57 12.52
CA TYR A 127 3.18 2.07 13.76
C TYR A 127 4.65 2.34 13.55
N GLN A 128 5.09 3.56 13.85
CA GLN A 128 6.50 3.96 13.82
C GLN A 128 7.00 4.33 15.21
N TYR A 129 8.16 3.79 15.58
CA TYR A 129 8.91 4.21 16.75
C TYR A 129 10.18 4.94 16.34
N LYS A 130 10.30 6.23 16.71
CA LYS A 130 11.45 7.09 16.40
C LYS A 130 12.59 6.77 17.36
N LEU A 131 13.58 6.01 16.88
CA LEU A 131 14.80 5.66 17.63
C LEU A 131 15.71 6.86 17.84
N LEU A 132 15.84 7.71 16.82
CA LEU A 132 16.57 8.97 16.86
C LEU A 132 15.61 10.11 16.55
N ASN A 133 15.66 11.16 17.36
CA ASN A 133 14.78 12.32 17.23
C ASN A 133 15.51 13.58 17.67
N PHE A 134 16.28 14.15 16.77
CA PHE A 134 17.11 15.33 17.01
C PHE A 134 16.35 16.63 16.64
N LYS A 135 15.20 16.87 17.23
CA LYS A 135 14.35 18.04 16.92
C LYS A 135 15.07 19.39 17.11
N ASN A 136 16.06 19.45 18.01
CA ASN A 136 16.73 20.69 18.40
C ASN A 136 18.19 20.78 17.91
N ILE A 137 18.69 19.75 17.26
CA ILE A 137 20.07 19.65 16.79
C ILE A 137 20.03 19.09 15.38
N LEU A 138 20.85 19.65 14.46
CA LEU A 138 21.00 19.14 13.09
C LEU A 138 19.66 19.06 12.29
N ALA A 139 19.00 20.21 12.10
CA ALA A 139 17.89 20.32 11.15
C ALA A 139 16.74 19.30 11.38
N GLY A 140 16.42 18.97 12.64
CA GLY A 140 15.26 18.14 12.96
C GLY A 140 15.29 16.72 12.37
N LEU A 141 16.46 16.06 12.34
CA LEU A 141 16.60 14.70 11.87
C LEU A 141 15.88 13.71 12.78
N SER A 142 15.07 12.85 12.21
CA SER A 142 14.51 11.68 12.89
C SER A 142 14.70 10.41 12.06
N PHE A 143 14.87 9.29 12.75
CA PHE A 143 14.96 7.96 12.17
C PHE A 143 14.20 6.97 13.06
N GLY A 144 13.43 6.07 12.46
CA GLY A 144 12.61 5.12 13.21
C GLY A 144 12.43 3.80 12.51
N ILE A 145 11.97 2.83 13.29
CA ILE A 145 11.52 1.52 12.82
C ILE A 145 10.01 1.55 12.63
N ILE A 146 9.53 0.78 11.66
CA ILE A 146 8.13 0.73 11.24
C ILE A 146 7.65 -0.71 11.33
N ALA A 147 6.46 -0.90 11.91
CA ALA A 147 5.65 -2.09 11.77
C ALA A 147 4.35 -1.69 11.07
N LYS A 148 3.98 -2.40 10.00
CA LYS A 148 2.85 -2.06 9.15
C LYS A 148 2.06 -3.30 8.80
N VAL A 149 0.74 -3.19 8.73
CA VAL A 149 -0.13 -4.16 8.07
C VAL A 149 -0.79 -3.45 6.91
N LYS A 150 -0.59 -3.95 5.71
CA LYS A 150 -1.31 -3.54 4.51
C LYS A 150 -2.37 -4.59 4.20
N TYR A 151 -3.62 -4.19 4.12
CA TYR A 151 -4.74 -5.06 3.80
C TYR A 151 -5.28 -4.71 2.42
N PHE A 152 -5.30 -5.70 1.54
CA PHE A 152 -5.93 -5.64 0.22
C PHE A 152 -7.29 -6.29 0.30
N ASP A 153 -8.31 -5.60 -0.20
CA ASP A 153 -9.69 -6.05 -0.25
C ASP A 153 -10.29 -5.67 -1.60
N GLY A 154 -10.59 -6.66 -2.41
CA GLY A 154 -11.04 -6.39 -3.78
C GLY A 154 -11.36 -7.64 -4.56
N ASP A 155 -11.41 -7.49 -5.87
CA ASP A 155 -11.70 -8.55 -6.82
C ASP A 155 -10.98 -8.39 -8.15
N VAL A 156 -10.78 -9.51 -8.82
CA VAL A 156 -10.38 -9.60 -10.22
C VAL A 156 -11.47 -10.29 -11.01
N ARG A 157 -11.84 -9.73 -12.17
CA ARG A 157 -12.89 -10.24 -13.04
C ARG A 157 -12.44 -10.29 -14.48
N LEU A 158 -12.74 -11.40 -15.14
CA LEU A 158 -12.66 -11.57 -16.59
C LEU A 158 -14.06 -11.88 -17.12
N ASN A 159 -14.53 -11.10 -18.08
CA ASN A 159 -15.83 -11.23 -18.71
C ASN A 159 -15.70 -11.32 -20.23
N SER A 160 -16.35 -12.29 -20.83
CA SER A 160 -16.49 -12.46 -22.27
C SER A 160 -17.95 -12.70 -22.66
N SER A 161 -18.23 -12.92 -23.93
CA SER A 161 -19.61 -13.26 -24.39
C SER A 161 -20.09 -14.62 -23.89
N SER A 162 -19.20 -15.54 -23.54
CA SER A 162 -19.50 -16.91 -23.10
C SER A 162 -19.29 -17.14 -21.62
N ASP A 163 -18.35 -16.45 -20.99
CA ASP A 163 -17.90 -16.70 -19.61
C ASP A 163 -17.72 -15.42 -18.83
N ASP A 164 -18.11 -15.45 -17.56
CA ASP A 164 -17.96 -14.36 -16.58
C ASP A 164 -17.37 -14.95 -15.28
N THR A 165 -16.11 -14.72 -15.07
CA THR A 165 -15.35 -15.29 -13.94
C THR A 165 -14.85 -14.20 -13.03
N LYS A 166 -15.06 -14.37 -11.72
CA LYS A 166 -14.66 -13.44 -10.68
C LYS A 166 -13.92 -14.18 -9.56
N GLU A 167 -12.85 -13.59 -9.06
CA GLU A 167 -12.13 -14.06 -7.87
C GLU A 167 -11.95 -12.92 -6.88
N ASP A 168 -12.34 -13.16 -5.62
CA ASP A 168 -12.24 -12.17 -4.54
C ASP A 168 -10.86 -12.24 -3.88
N ILE A 169 -10.29 -11.09 -3.56
CA ILE A 169 -8.96 -10.95 -2.96
C ILE A 169 -9.09 -10.35 -1.56
N HIS A 170 -8.64 -11.10 -0.54
CA HIS A 170 -8.58 -10.65 0.85
C HIS A 170 -7.20 -10.97 1.43
N LEU A 171 -6.27 -10.00 1.43
CA LEU A 171 -4.87 -10.27 1.71
C LEU A 171 -4.28 -9.30 2.74
N PRO A 172 -4.12 -9.72 4.01
CA PRO A 172 -3.36 -8.97 5.01
C PRO A 172 -1.87 -9.26 4.89
N ILE A 173 -1.04 -8.23 4.72
CA ILE A 173 0.41 -8.33 4.58
C ILE A 173 1.08 -7.62 5.74
N PRO A 174 1.67 -8.35 6.71
CA PRO A 174 2.49 -7.77 7.74
C PRO A 174 3.86 -7.37 7.16
N MET A 175 4.30 -6.17 7.43
CA MET A 175 5.55 -5.61 6.91
C MET A 175 6.35 -4.95 8.04
N ILE A 176 7.65 -4.96 7.91
CA ILE A 176 8.57 -4.22 8.77
C ILE A 176 9.41 -3.26 7.91
N GLY A 177 9.89 -2.19 8.52
CA GLY A 177 10.67 -1.23 7.76
C GLY A 177 11.32 -0.15 8.59
N VAL A 178 11.78 0.86 7.87
CA VAL A 178 12.41 2.04 8.46
C VAL A 178 11.90 3.31 7.81
N GLY A 179 11.93 4.40 8.58
CA GLY A 179 11.58 5.73 8.11
C GLY A 179 12.59 6.75 8.59
N ALA A 180 12.90 7.70 7.74
CA ALA A 180 13.75 8.84 8.04
C ALA A 180 13.05 10.14 7.62
N LYS A 181 13.30 11.20 8.39
CA LYS A 181 12.76 12.53 8.14
C LYS A 181 13.80 13.58 8.54
N ILE A 182 13.96 14.57 7.71
CA ILE A 182 14.80 15.73 7.98
C ILE A 182 13.99 17.02 7.72
N SER A 183 13.96 17.90 8.71
CA SER A 183 13.29 19.21 8.58
C SER A 183 14.33 20.30 8.43
N LEU A 184 14.23 21.07 7.36
CA LEU A 184 15.13 22.13 6.98
C LEU A 184 14.43 23.50 7.10
N LEU A 185 15.20 24.58 7.12
CA LEU A 185 14.70 25.96 7.10
C LEU A 185 13.63 26.22 8.16
N ALA A 186 13.90 25.86 9.40
CA ALA A 186 12.96 26.03 10.52
C ALA A 186 11.59 25.34 10.29
N ASN A 187 11.58 24.14 9.73
CA ASN A 187 10.42 23.31 9.38
C ASN A 187 9.59 23.81 8.19
N ILE A 188 10.09 24.76 7.41
CA ILE A 188 9.42 25.18 6.17
C ILE A 188 9.58 24.12 5.08
N LEU A 189 10.74 23.48 5.02
CA LEU A 189 11.03 22.40 4.07
C LEU A 189 11.33 21.11 4.84
N GLU A 190 10.71 20.02 4.45
CA GLU A 190 10.92 18.70 5.03
C GLU A 190 11.18 17.68 3.92
N ALA A 191 12.14 16.79 4.13
CA ALA A 191 12.34 15.61 3.29
C ALA A 191 12.03 14.36 4.13
N ARG A 192 11.28 13.43 3.54
CA ARG A 192 10.86 12.19 4.17
C ARG A 192 11.14 11.00 3.25
N ALA A 193 11.56 9.89 3.83
CA ALA A 193 11.67 8.62 3.13
C ALA A 193 11.22 7.49 4.05
N LYS A 194 10.46 6.54 3.52
CA LYS A 194 10.02 5.32 4.20
C LYS A 194 10.22 4.13 3.26
N VAL A 195 10.60 2.98 3.82
CA VAL A 195 10.58 1.70 3.14
C VAL A 195 10.09 0.64 4.11
N THR A 196 9.11 -0.14 3.69
CA THR A 196 8.58 -1.29 4.42
C THR A 196 8.55 -2.49 3.49
N GLY A 197 8.69 -3.69 4.02
CA GLY A 197 8.65 -4.90 3.22
C GLY A 197 8.45 -6.16 4.04
N MET A 198 8.13 -7.23 3.33
CA MET A 198 8.00 -8.60 3.83
C MET A 198 8.56 -9.57 2.79
N GLY A 199 9.18 -10.65 3.27
CA GLY A 199 9.57 -11.79 2.45
C GLY A 199 9.31 -13.07 3.22
N TYR A 200 8.52 -13.98 2.66
CA TYR A 200 8.20 -15.27 3.25
C TYR A 200 7.83 -16.30 2.17
N SER A 201 8.49 -17.47 2.19
CA SER A 201 8.13 -18.65 1.37
C SER A 201 7.98 -18.42 -0.15
N GLY A 202 8.72 -17.48 -0.74
CA GLY A 202 8.59 -17.13 -2.16
C GLY A 202 7.80 -15.85 -2.40
N ASP A 203 6.94 -15.48 -1.46
CA ASP A 203 6.24 -14.21 -1.49
C ASP A 203 7.16 -13.06 -1.11
N PHE A 204 7.05 -11.95 -1.81
CA PHE A 204 7.84 -10.76 -1.55
C PHE A 204 7.02 -9.50 -1.78
N PHE A 205 7.13 -8.60 -0.82
CA PHE A 205 6.40 -7.33 -0.82
C PHE A 205 7.31 -6.20 -0.42
N TYR A 206 7.27 -5.06 -1.11
CA TYR A 206 7.77 -3.80 -0.57
C TYR A 206 6.89 -2.61 -0.95
N ASP A 207 6.93 -1.58 -0.11
CA ASP A 207 6.32 -0.27 -0.31
C ASP A 207 7.35 0.78 0.13
N ALA A 208 7.83 1.57 -0.80
CA ALA A 208 8.87 2.58 -0.60
C ALA A 208 8.40 3.93 -1.10
N MET A 209 8.68 5.00 -0.35
CA MET A 209 8.37 6.37 -0.75
C MET A 209 9.45 7.33 -0.31
N ALA A 210 9.63 8.38 -1.10
CA ALA A 210 10.46 9.53 -0.74
C ALA A 210 9.80 10.80 -1.24
N ASP A 211 9.71 11.82 -0.39
CA ASP A 211 9.06 13.09 -0.73
C ASP A 211 9.76 14.31 -0.14
N LEU A 212 9.39 15.44 -0.69
CA LEU A 212 9.66 16.77 -0.16
C LEU A 212 8.33 17.44 0.18
N SER A 213 8.27 18.06 1.33
CA SER A 213 7.12 18.80 1.84
C SER A 213 7.49 20.24 2.10
N LEU A 214 6.64 21.17 1.66
CA LEU A 214 6.76 22.60 1.88
C LEU A 214 5.58 23.07 2.75
N THR A 215 5.86 23.83 3.82
CA THR A 215 4.86 24.44 4.72
C THR A 215 4.75 25.94 4.42
N PRO A 216 3.96 26.36 3.44
CA PRO A 216 3.85 27.77 3.03
C PRO A 216 3.13 28.63 4.07
N ILE A 217 2.23 28.05 4.82
CA ILE A 217 1.50 28.69 5.93
C ILE A 217 1.37 27.68 7.09
N PRO A 218 1.22 28.13 8.33
CA PRO A 218 1.03 27.22 9.46
C PRO A 218 -0.07 26.19 9.20
N PHE A 219 0.17 24.95 9.62
CA PHE A 219 -0.72 23.79 9.53
C PHE A 219 -0.93 23.20 8.12
N LEU A 220 -0.60 23.90 7.03
CA LEU A 220 -0.77 23.41 5.67
C LEU A 220 0.58 23.03 5.06
N ASN A 221 0.72 21.77 4.64
CA ASN A 221 1.88 21.26 3.93
C ASN A 221 1.46 20.81 2.52
N ILE A 222 2.24 21.20 1.53
CA ILE A 222 2.15 20.68 0.17
C ILE A 222 3.35 19.75 -0.01
N HIS A 223 3.11 18.51 -0.38
CA HIS A 223 4.19 17.56 -0.59
C HIS A 223 4.10 16.88 -1.94
N GLY A 224 5.23 16.40 -2.40
CA GLY A 224 5.31 15.60 -3.61
C GLY A 224 6.58 14.77 -3.61
N GLY A 225 6.50 13.62 -4.26
CA GLY A 225 7.57 12.67 -4.23
C GLY A 225 7.39 11.54 -5.22
N TYR A 226 8.05 10.43 -4.92
CA TYR A 226 8.01 9.21 -5.70
C TYR A 226 7.72 8.02 -4.80
N ARG A 227 6.82 7.16 -5.24
CA ARG A 227 6.44 5.92 -4.55
C ARG A 227 6.63 4.73 -5.47
N ALA A 228 7.10 3.62 -4.91
CA ALA A 228 7.22 2.34 -5.57
C ALA A 228 6.65 1.25 -4.66
N MET A 229 5.77 0.43 -5.19
CA MET A 229 5.17 -0.71 -4.51
C MET A 229 5.28 -1.94 -5.40
N TYR A 230 5.79 -3.02 -4.85
CA TYR A 230 5.94 -4.30 -5.53
C TYR A 230 5.28 -5.41 -4.75
N VAL A 231 4.59 -6.27 -5.47
CA VAL A 231 3.87 -7.44 -4.96
C VAL A 231 4.33 -8.65 -5.76
N LYS A 232 4.78 -9.68 -5.07
CA LYS A 232 4.97 -11.01 -5.65
C LYS A 232 4.38 -12.04 -4.70
N THR A 233 3.45 -12.85 -5.18
CA THR A 233 2.91 -13.99 -4.45
C THR A 233 2.93 -15.24 -5.31
N ASP A 234 3.37 -16.35 -4.73
CA ASP A 234 3.44 -17.67 -5.34
C ASP A 234 2.63 -18.71 -4.54
N SER A 235 2.18 -18.37 -3.33
CA SER A 235 1.73 -19.35 -2.34
C SER A 235 0.35 -19.07 -1.74
N ILE A 236 -0.37 -18.06 -2.23
CA ILE A 236 -1.65 -17.65 -1.66
C ILE A 236 -2.79 -18.15 -2.55
N SER A 237 -3.48 -19.21 -2.08
CA SER A 237 -4.80 -19.64 -2.59
C SER A 237 -4.88 -19.79 -4.12
N ASP A 238 -3.96 -20.56 -4.71
CA ASP A 238 -3.95 -20.83 -6.16
C ASP A 238 -3.79 -19.57 -7.05
N VAL A 239 -3.39 -18.42 -6.45
CA VAL A 239 -3.12 -17.17 -7.15
C VAL A 239 -1.62 -16.89 -7.17
N TYR A 240 -1.08 -16.78 -8.37
CA TYR A 240 0.22 -16.19 -8.63
C TYR A 240 0.01 -14.75 -9.12
N ALA A 241 0.65 -13.79 -8.47
CA ALA A 241 0.62 -12.41 -8.92
C ALA A 241 2.01 -11.79 -8.78
N LYS A 242 2.39 -11.03 -9.79
CA LYS A 242 3.57 -10.18 -9.78
C LYS A 242 3.16 -8.82 -10.31
N MET A 243 3.16 -7.81 -9.45
CA MET A 243 2.68 -6.48 -9.77
C MET A 243 3.68 -5.42 -9.33
N ASP A 244 3.93 -4.45 -10.16
CA ASP A 244 4.83 -3.33 -9.94
C ASP A 244 4.09 -2.01 -10.18
N PHE A 245 4.10 -1.14 -9.19
CA PHE A 245 3.53 0.20 -9.25
C PHE A 245 4.61 1.20 -8.88
N TYR A 246 4.95 2.12 -9.75
CA TYR A 246 5.95 3.13 -9.46
C TYR A 246 5.64 4.45 -10.16
N GLY A 247 5.80 5.55 -9.47
CA GLY A 247 5.53 6.86 -10.07
C GLY A 247 5.51 8.01 -9.09
N PRO A 248 5.40 9.23 -9.62
CA PRO A 248 5.30 10.44 -8.81
C PRO A 248 3.94 10.55 -8.12
N TYR A 249 3.92 11.21 -6.98
CA TYR A 249 2.69 11.59 -6.29
C TYR A 249 2.78 13.02 -5.76
N VAL A 250 1.63 13.61 -5.51
CA VAL A 250 1.47 14.93 -4.90
C VAL A 250 0.34 14.87 -3.88
N GLY A 251 0.45 15.64 -2.82
CA GLY A 251 -0.59 15.68 -1.79
C GLY A 251 -0.59 16.96 -0.98
N LEU A 252 -1.64 17.07 -0.19
CA LEU A 252 -1.85 18.13 0.79
C LEU A 252 -2.00 17.50 2.17
N LEU A 253 -1.28 18.02 3.17
CA LEU A 253 -1.34 17.58 4.55
C LEU A 253 -1.71 18.76 5.45
N ILE A 254 -2.71 18.56 6.29
CA ILE A 254 -3.04 19.46 7.40
C ILE A 254 -2.52 18.81 8.68
N SER A 255 -1.66 19.50 9.43
CA SER A 255 -1.01 18.98 10.63
C SER A 255 -1.00 19.99 11.78
N PHE A 256 -1.13 19.47 13.02
CA PHE A 256 -1.21 20.27 14.27
C PHE A 256 -0.23 19.75 15.31
#